data_1accd0a459958b3beab89b9891bb4e70
#
_entry.id   1accd0a459958b3beab89b9891bb4e70
#
_cell.length_a   1.000
_cell.length_b   1.000
_cell.length_c   1.000
_cell.angle_alpha   90.00
_cell.angle_beta   90.00
_cell.angle_gamma   90.00
#
_symmetry.space_group_name_H-M   'P 1'
#
loop_
_entity.id
_entity.type
_entity.pdbx_description
1 polymer ?
#
loop_
_entity_poly.entity_id
_entity_poly.type
_entity_poly.pdbx_seq_one_letter_code
_entity_poly.pdbx_strand_id
1 'polypeptide(L)' 'MMEPFVSIIVPVYKVPEQYLRKCIESTMTQTLKKIEILLVDDGSPDQCGEICDEYAEKDKRIRVLHKKNGGLS' A
#
# COMPACT_ATOMS: atom_id res chain seq x y z
N MET A 1 2.41 -26.52 11.00
CA MET A 1 3.17 -25.38 11.48
C MET A 1 2.92 -24.17 10.62
N MET A 2 2.63 -23.07 11.25
CA MET A 2 2.32 -21.87 10.50
C MET A 2 3.56 -21.07 10.27
N GLU A 3 3.72 -20.62 9.05
CA GLU A 3 4.82 -19.72 8.77
C GLU A 3 4.48 -18.33 9.27
N PRO A 4 5.49 -17.55 9.60
CA PRO A 4 5.23 -16.17 9.99
C PRO A 4 4.53 -15.42 8.86
N PHE A 5 3.59 -14.62 9.24
CA PHE A 5 2.85 -13.79 8.31
C PHE A 5 3.24 -12.34 8.59
N VAL A 6 3.82 -11.70 7.59
CA VAL A 6 4.32 -10.35 7.77
C VAL A 6 3.39 -9.38 7.06
N SER A 7 2.94 -8.38 7.78
CA SER A 7 2.13 -7.32 7.20
C SER A 7 2.99 -6.07 7.11
N ILE A 8 3.07 -5.52 5.92
CA ILE A 8 3.83 -4.30 5.68
C ILE A 8 2.84 -3.18 5.49
N ILE A 9 2.91 -2.17 6.33
CA ILE A 9 1.98 -1.05 6.27
C ILE A 9 2.69 0.14 5.70
N VAL A 10 2.16 0.67 4.61
CA VAL A 10 2.76 1.80 3.90
C VAL A 10 1.80 2.97 3.98
N PRO A 11 2.14 3.99 4.76
CA PRO A 11 1.30 5.19 4.79
C PRO A 11 1.48 5.99 3.52
N VAL A 12 0.36 6.43 2.95
CA VAL A 12 0.38 7.15 1.69
C VAL A 12 -0.34 8.47 1.89
N TYR A 13 0.39 9.58 1.79
CA TYR A 13 -0.21 10.89 1.89
C TYR A 13 0.68 11.88 1.17
N LYS A 14 0.20 12.42 0.07
CA LYS A 14 0.94 13.41 -0.70
C LYS A 14 2.31 12.90 -1.11
N VAL A 15 2.38 11.64 -1.50
CA VAL A 15 3.64 11.05 -1.92
C VAL A 15 3.75 11.24 -3.43
N PRO A 16 4.88 11.72 -3.94
CA PRO A 16 5.06 11.83 -5.39
C PRO A 16 4.86 10.48 -6.05
N GLU A 17 4.25 10.51 -7.22
CA GLU A 17 3.89 9.27 -7.90
C GLU A 17 5.08 8.36 -8.10
N GLN A 18 6.21 8.92 -8.48
CA GLN A 18 7.39 8.12 -8.74
C GLN A 18 7.85 7.40 -7.50
N TYR A 19 7.83 8.09 -6.37
CA TYR A 19 8.24 7.47 -5.12
C TYR A 19 7.26 6.39 -4.69
N LEU A 20 5.96 6.67 -4.87
CA LEU A 20 4.96 5.71 -4.46
C LEU A 20 5.07 4.43 -5.26
N ARG A 21 5.20 4.55 -6.58
CA ARG A 21 5.34 3.37 -7.41
C ARG A 21 6.60 2.59 -7.06
N LYS A 22 7.69 3.29 -6.85
CA LYS A 22 8.93 2.63 -6.51
C LYS A 22 8.84 1.92 -5.17
N CYS A 23 8.19 2.56 -4.21
CA CYS A 23 8.04 1.97 -2.90
C CYS A 23 7.20 0.69 -2.96
N ILE A 24 6.09 0.74 -3.68
CA ILE A 24 5.22 -0.42 -3.79
C ILE A 24 5.95 -1.54 -4.52
N GLU A 25 6.61 -1.22 -5.61
CA GLU A 25 7.28 -2.25 -6.39
C GLU A 25 8.43 -2.86 -5.61
N SER A 26 9.13 -2.05 -4.85
CA SER A 26 10.20 -2.58 -4.03
C SER A 26 9.66 -3.56 -2.99
N THR A 27 8.50 -3.24 -2.44
CA THR A 27 7.88 -4.14 -1.48
C THR A 27 7.40 -5.41 -2.14
N MET A 28 6.88 -5.29 -3.37
CA MET A 28 6.38 -6.45 -4.08
C MET A 28 7.49 -7.43 -4.44
N THR A 29 8.71 -6.95 -4.55
CA THR A 29 9.82 -7.83 -4.91
C THR A 29 10.40 -8.57 -3.72
N GLN A 30 9.85 -8.39 -2.54
CA GLN A 30 10.32 -9.15 -1.39
C GLN A 30 10.15 -10.63 -1.65
N THR A 31 11.10 -11.39 -1.17
CA THR A 31 11.09 -12.82 -1.42
C THR A 31 10.21 -13.60 -0.46
N LEU A 32 9.71 -12.94 0.56
CA LEU A 32 8.86 -13.62 1.52
C LEU A 32 7.56 -14.04 0.86
N LYS A 33 7.15 -15.25 1.12
CA LYS A 33 5.95 -15.77 0.50
C LYS A 33 4.70 -15.34 1.22
N LYS A 34 4.78 -15.17 2.53
CA LYS A 34 3.60 -14.86 3.32
C LYS A 34 3.66 -13.41 3.76
N ILE A 35 3.42 -12.51 2.82
CA ILE A 35 3.39 -11.09 3.16
C ILE A 35 2.07 -10.51 2.69
N GLU A 36 1.65 -9.50 3.41
CA GLU A 36 0.49 -8.72 3.05
C GLU A 36 0.92 -7.25 3.06
N ILE A 37 0.58 -6.54 2.01
CA ILE A 37 0.96 -5.14 1.88
C ILE A 37 -0.30 -4.32 2.04
N LEU A 38 -0.31 -3.46 3.04
CA LEU A 38 -1.45 -2.60 3.30
C LEU A 38 -1.06 -1.17 2.98
N LEU A 39 -1.66 -0.62 1.96
CA LEU A 39 -1.44 0.77 1.58
C LEU A 39 -2.53 1.61 2.23
N VAL A 40 -2.13 2.47 3.15
CA VAL A 40 -3.08 3.30 3.87
C VAL A 40 -3.10 4.67 3.21
N ASP A 41 -4.14 4.95 2.45
CA ASP A 41 -4.31 6.24 1.79
C ASP A 41 -5.04 7.16 2.74
N ASP A 42 -4.32 8.09 3.30
CA ASP A 42 -4.86 8.96 4.33
C ASP A 42 -5.47 10.20 3.72
N GLY A 43 -6.43 10.05 2.85
CA GLY A 43 -7.14 11.18 2.27
C GLY A 43 -6.29 12.01 1.36
N SER A 44 -5.39 11.37 0.63
CA SER A 44 -4.51 12.09 -0.26
C SER A 44 -5.31 12.79 -1.35
N PRO A 45 -5.07 14.06 -1.59
CA PRO A 45 -5.82 14.78 -2.60
C PRO A 45 -5.37 14.53 -4.02
N ASP A 46 -4.26 13.85 -4.19
CA ASP A 46 -3.73 13.63 -5.54
C ASP A 46 -4.07 12.22 -6.01
N GLN A 47 -3.27 11.69 -6.91
CA GLN A 47 -3.56 10.41 -7.55
C GLN A 47 -3.10 9.21 -6.75
N CYS A 48 -2.64 9.41 -5.54
CA CYS A 48 -2.10 8.30 -4.77
C CYS A 48 -3.12 7.20 -4.57
N GLY A 49 -4.38 7.57 -4.32
CA GLY A 49 -5.41 6.56 -4.12
C GLY A 49 -5.61 5.68 -5.34
N GLU A 50 -5.60 6.32 -6.51
CA GLU A 50 -5.76 5.57 -7.75
C GLU A 50 -4.59 4.65 -8.00
N ILE A 51 -3.39 5.13 -7.71
CA ILE A 51 -2.20 4.31 -7.90
C ILE A 51 -2.25 3.10 -6.98
N CYS A 52 -2.66 3.30 -5.75
CA CYS A 52 -2.78 2.20 -4.81
C CYS A 52 -3.77 1.16 -5.32
N ASP A 53 -4.92 1.62 -5.81
CA ASP A 53 -5.92 0.69 -6.31
C ASP A 53 -5.39 -0.08 -7.51
N GLU A 54 -4.64 0.58 -8.36
CA GLU A 54 -4.07 -0.06 -9.53
C GLU A 54 -3.17 -1.23 -9.13
N TYR A 55 -2.32 -1.01 -8.14
CA TYR A 55 -1.43 -2.08 -7.69
C TYR A 55 -2.17 -3.19 -6.96
N ALA A 56 -3.23 -2.82 -6.26
CA ALA A 56 -4.02 -3.83 -5.57
C ALA A 56 -4.67 -4.80 -6.56
N GLU A 57 -5.02 -4.30 -7.73
CA GLU A 57 -5.57 -5.18 -8.75
C GLU A 57 -4.51 -6.07 -9.37
N LYS A 58 -3.27 -5.60 -9.39
CA LYS A 58 -2.20 -6.39 -9.99
C LYS A 58 -1.69 -7.48 -9.06
N ASP A 59 -1.78 -7.28 -7.76
CA ASP A 59 -1.20 -8.21 -6.81
C ASP A 59 -2.19 -8.44 -5.68
N LYS A 60 -2.58 -9.68 -5.50
CA LYS A 60 -3.58 -10.01 -4.48
C LYS A 60 -3.09 -9.78 -3.07
N ARG A 61 -1.78 -9.67 -2.88
CA ARG A 61 -1.23 -9.42 -1.55
C ARG A 61 -1.40 -7.98 -1.13
N ILE A 62 -1.77 -7.10 -2.05
CA ILE A 62 -1.87 -5.67 -1.76
C ILE A 62 -3.31 -5.34 -1.44
N ARG A 63 -3.50 -4.66 -0.33
CA ARG A 63 -4.79 -4.13 0.08
C ARG A 63 -4.67 -2.64 0.27
N VAL A 64 -5.75 -1.94 0.06
CA VAL A 64 -5.75 -0.48 0.16
C VAL A 64 -6.83 -0.08 1.15
N LEU A 65 -6.44 0.79 2.07
CA LEU A 65 -7.37 1.36 3.01
C LEU A 65 -7.45 2.86 2.74
N HIS A 66 -8.60 3.33 2.34
CA HIS A 66 -8.82 4.75 2.07
C HIS A 66 -9.42 5.39 3.32
N LYS A 67 -8.74 6.37 3.86
CA LYS A 67 -9.20 7.10 5.03
C LYS A 67 -9.40 8.54 4.67
N LYS A 68 -10.30 9.19 5.39
CA LYS A 68 -10.46 10.61 5.19
C LYS A 68 -9.29 11.35 5.77
N ASN A 69 -8.88 12.38 5.07
CA ASN A 69 -7.82 13.21 5.56
C ASN A 69 -8.24 13.83 6.88
N GLY A 70 -7.33 13.83 7.81
CA GLY A 70 -7.62 14.32 9.12
C GLY A 70 -8.53 13.43 9.88
N GLY A 71 -8.71 12.30 9.42
CA GLY A 71 -9.71 11.44 9.89
C GLY A 71 -9.42 10.80 11.17
N LEU A 72 -9.31 11.58 12.16
CA LEU A 72 -9.35 11.02 13.36
C LEU A 72 -10.69 10.85 13.68
N SER A 73 -11.24 10.23 13.65
CA SER A 73 -12.60 10.21 13.98
C SER A 73 -12.89 9.20 14.95
#